data_6353452234cb9cde274cb97004f8b44f
#
_entry.id   6353452234cb9cde274cb97004f8b44f
#
_cell.length_a   1.000
_cell.length_b   1.000
_cell.length_c   1.000
_cell.angle_alpha   90.00
_cell.angle_beta   90.00
_cell.angle_gamma   90.00
#
_symmetry.space_group_name_H-M   'P 1'
#
loop_
_entity.id
_entity.type
_entity.pdbx_description
1 polymer ?
#
loop_
_entity_poly.entity_id
_entity_poly.type
_entity_poly.pdbx_seq_one_letter_code
_entity_poly.pdbx_strand_id
1 'polypeptide(L)'
;KEEDIIMIDLDGNVIKGSKKPSSEYLLHTTVYKMRDDVNAVVHAHPVTVSAFAITGRAVDMSYMPEAFMSLGLFPVAKYARPGTEALAKSIEPFVKICNGCLLANHGAVSWAKDVYSAYYLMEQLEFYCKTSILAERIGTPNIIPVI
;
A
#
# COMPACT_ATOMS: atom_id res chain seq x y z
N LYS A 1 7.36 -15.82 -14.45
CA LYS A 1 7.18 -17.27 -14.32
C LYS A 1 7.48 -17.67 -12.88
N GLU A 2 6.99 -18.84 -12.42
CA GLU A 2 7.23 -19.32 -11.04
C GLU A 2 8.72 -19.44 -10.71
N GLU A 3 9.54 -19.86 -11.67
CA GLU A 3 11.01 -19.95 -11.57
C GLU A 3 11.71 -18.59 -11.37
N ASP A 4 11.04 -17.49 -11.64
CA ASP A 4 11.56 -16.14 -11.45
C ASP A 4 11.34 -15.60 -10.02
N ILE A 5 10.54 -16.32 -9.22
CA ILE A 5 10.28 -15.98 -7.82
C ILE A 5 11.48 -16.43 -6.98
N ILE A 6 11.99 -15.55 -6.16
CA ILE A 6 13.11 -15.82 -5.26
C ILE A 6 12.65 -15.83 -3.81
N MET A 7 13.41 -16.51 -2.97
CA MET A 7 13.25 -16.43 -1.52
C MET A 7 14.45 -15.66 -0.94
N ILE A 8 14.16 -14.69 -0.11
CA ILE A 8 15.14 -13.93 0.65
C ILE A 8 14.86 -14.03 2.15
N ASP A 9 15.89 -13.82 2.96
CA ASP A 9 15.70 -13.57 4.40
C ASP A 9 15.24 -12.12 4.65
N LEU A 10 14.96 -11.79 5.90
CA LEU A 10 14.52 -10.44 6.28
C LEU A 10 15.61 -9.37 6.11
N ASP A 11 16.85 -9.78 5.89
CA ASP A 11 17.98 -8.86 5.65
C ASP A 11 18.33 -8.74 4.16
N GLY A 12 17.56 -9.43 3.29
CA GLY A 12 17.67 -9.33 1.84
C GLY A 12 18.65 -10.33 1.20
N ASN A 13 19.21 -11.27 1.97
CA ASN A 13 20.06 -12.30 1.41
C ASN A 13 19.22 -13.35 0.66
N VAL A 14 19.65 -13.73 -0.54
CA VAL A 14 18.96 -14.75 -1.34
C VAL A 14 19.17 -16.13 -0.72
N ILE A 15 18.08 -16.78 -0.31
CA ILE A 15 18.05 -18.15 0.21
C ILE A 15 17.81 -19.14 -0.93
N LYS A 16 16.92 -18.80 -1.88
CA LYS A 16 16.57 -19.67 -3.01
C LYS A 16 16.25 -18.84 -4.25
N GLY A 17 16.60 -19.36 -5.41
CA GLY A 17 16.43 -18.72 -6.72
C GLY A 17 17.71 -18.10 -7.24
N SER A 18 17.68 -17.60 -8.48
CA SER A 18 18.86 -17.08 -9.19
C SER A 18 18.74 -15.60 -9.56
N LYS A 19 17.60 -15.00 -9.33
CA LYS A 19 17.35 -13.59 -9.66
C LYS A 19 17.84 -12.68 -8.53
N LYS A 20 18.14 -11.43 -8.89
CA LYS A 20 18.46 -10.39 -7.91
C LYS A 20 17.15 -9.92 -7.23
N PRO A 21 17.15 -9.70 -5.91
CA PRO A 21 16.01 -9.08 -5.22
C PRO A 21 15.66 -7.71 -5.80
N SER A 22 14.38 -7.36 -5.77
CA SER A 22 13.96 -6.00 -6.02
C SER A 22 14.61 -5.05 -5.02
N SER A 23 14.95 -3.83 -5.42
CA SER A 23 15.41 -2.78 -4.50
C SER A 23 14.35 -2.40 -3.45
N GLU A 24 13.08 -2.73 -3.70
CA GLU A 24 11.96 -2.46 -2.80
C GLU A 24 11.79 -3.53 -1.69
N TYR A 25 12.66 -4.54 -1.61
CA TYR A 25 12.55 -5.58 -0.58
C TYR A 25 12.54 -5.01 0.84
N LEU A 26 13.24 -3.90 1.08
CA LEU A 26 13.27 -3.22 2.38
C LEU A 26 11.87 -2.76 2.83
N LEU A 27 11.02 -2.32 1.89
CA LEU A 27 9.64 -1.95 2.17
C LEU A 27 8.85 -3.16 2.71
N HIS A 28 8.99 -4.32 2.06
CA HIS A 28 8.33 -5.56 2.47
C HIS A 28 8.85 -6.08 3.80
N THR A 29 10.16 -6.18 3.95
CA THR A 29 10.78 -6.74 5.16
C THR A 29 10.56 -5.88 6.39
N THR A 30 10.41 -4.55 6.24
CA THR A 30 10.04 -3.66 7.33
C THR A 30 8.69 -4.01 7.91
N VAL A 31 7.68 -4.28 7.08
CA VAL A 31 6.36 -4.69 7.55
C VAL A 31 6.43 -6.03 8.29
N TYR A 32 7.10 -7.03 7.70
CA TYR A 32 7.27 -8.34 8.35
C TYR A 32 8.03 -8.28 9.68
N LYS A 33 9.02 -7.41 9.81
CA LYS A 33 9.76 -7.20 11.07
C LYS A 33 8.91 -6.55 12.17
N MET A 34 7.83 -5.84 11.81
CA MET A 34 7.01 -5.07 12.75
C MET A 34 5.65 -5.71 13.07
N ARG A 35 5.20 -6.69 12.29
CA ARG A 35 3.85 -7.29 12.36
C ARG A 35 3.91 -8.80 12.17
N ASP A 36 3.77 -9.55 13.25
CA ASP A 36 3.78 -11.03 13.23
C ASP A 36 2.50 -11.63 12.61
N ASP A 37 1.42 -10.87 12.54
CA ASP A 37 0.14 -11.27 11.96
C ASP A 37 0.07 -11.04 10.43
N VAL A 38 1.08 -10.41 9.84
CA VAL A 38 1.17 -10.15 8.41
C VAL A 38 2.02 -11.21 7.72
N ASN A 39 1.43 -11.88 6.72
CA ASN A 39 2.11 -12.88 5.90
C ASN A 39 2.23 -12.50 4.42
N ALA A 40 1.71 -11.33 4.03
CA ALA A 40 1.85 -10.83 2.68
C ALA A 40 1.90 -9.31 2.62
N VAL A 41 2.77 -8.80 1.75
CA VAL A 41 2.91 -7.37 1.43
C VAL A 41 2.86 -7.21 -0.07
N VAL A 42 2.00 -6.33 -0.57
CA VAL A 42 1.85 -5.98 -1.99
C VAL A 42 2.24 -4.52 -2.18
N HIS A 43 3.20 -4.28 -3.06
CA HIS A 43 3.57 -2.94 -3.51
C HIS A 43 3.26 -2.81 -5.00
N ALA A 44 2.58 -1.74 -5.37
CA ALA A 44 2.19 -1.48 -6.75
C ALA A 44 2.04 0.02 -7.03
N HIS A 45 1.94 0.37 -8.33
CA HIS A 45 1.70 1.72 -8.81
C HIS A 45 0.38 1.78 -9.59
N PRO A 46 -0.79 1.53 -8.97
CA PRO A 46 -2.06 1.67 -9.66
C PRO A 46 -2.27 3.12 -10.09
N VAL A 47 -2.89 3.33 -11.23
CA VAL A 47 -2.91 4.66 -11.89
C VAL A 47 -3.53 5.74 -11.01
N THR A 48 -4.71 5.46 -10.46
CA THR A 48 -5.44 6.46 -9.69
C THR A 48 -4.84 6.67 -8.31
N VAL A 49 -4.45 5.60 -7.64
CA VAL A 49 -3.72 5.65 -6.35
C VAL A 49 -2.43 6.43 -6.51
N SER A 50 -1.68 6.21 -7.60
CA SER A 50 -0.45 6.95 -7.88
C SER A 50 -0.70 8.45 -8.07
N ALA A 51 -1.84 8.83 -8.68
CA ALA A 51 -2.22 10.24 -8.80
C ALA A 51 -2.48 10.89 -7.43
N PHE A 52 -3.15 10.18 -6.51
CA PHE A 52 -3.28 10.64 -5.11
C PHE A 52 -1.91 10.76 -4.42
N ALA A 53 -1.04 9.77 -4.61
CA ALA A 53 0.31 9.79 -4.04
C ALA A 53 1.16 10.97 -4.57
N ILE A 54 1.08 11.28 -5.87
CA ILE A 54 1.79 12.40 -6.51
C ILE A 54 1.30 13.75 -5.98
N THR A 55 0.00 13.89 -5.77
CA THR A 55 -0.58 15.13 -5.25
C THR A 55 -0.50 15.26 -3.74
N GLY A 56 -0.02 14.23 -3.03
CA GLY A 56 -0.01 14.16 -1.57
C GLY A 56 -1.42 14.18 -0.95
N ARG A 57 -2.44 13.85 -1.75
CA ARG A 57 -3.82 13.86 -1.32
C ARG A 57 -4.13 12.59 -0.53
N ALA A 58 -4.60 12.75 0.70
CA ALA A 58 -5.13 11.64 1.48
C ALA A 58 -6.41 11.08 0.83
N VAL A 59 -6.64 9.78 0.99
CA VAL A 59 -7.86 9.12 0.54
C VAL A 59 -8.96 9.34 1.58
N ASP A 60 -10.03 10.03 1.19
CA ASP A 60 -11.18 10.25 2.06
C ASP A 60 -12.15 9.08 1.97
N MET A 61 -12.17 8.24 2.99
CA MET A 61 -13.00 7.02 3.03
C MET A 61 -14.48 7.29 3.36
N SER A 62 -14.88 8.54 3.52
CA SER A 62 -16.23 8.90 3.96
C SER A 62 -17.30 8.86 2.87
N TYR A 63 -16.94 8.55 1.62
CA TYR A 63 -17.90 8.53 0.51
C TYR A 63 -18.59 7.18 0.30
N MET A 64 -17.99 6.08 0.80
CA MET A 64 -18.52 4.72 0.62
C MET A 64 -18.32 3.89 1.89
N PRO A 65 -19.41 3.26 2.44
CA PRO A 65 -19.29 2.41 3.64
C PRO A 65 -18.28 1.29 3.47
N GLU A 66 -18.25 0.65 2.29
CA GLU A 66 -17.34 -0.46 1.98
C GLU A 66 -15.87 -0.04 2.03
N ALA A 67 -15.55 1.18 1.59
CA ALA A 67 -14.20 1.71 1.66
C ALA A 67 -13.75 1.89 3.11
N PHE A 68 -14.59 2.49 3.93
CA PHE A 68 -14.32 2.66 5.35
C PHE A 68 -14.16 1.31 6.07
N MET A 69 -15.06 0.34 5.82
CA MET A 69 -15.07 -0.96 6.48
C MET A 69 -13.92 -1.88 6.05
N SER A 70 -13.55 -1.84 4.75
CA SER A 70 -12.59 -2.78 4.18
C SER A 70 -11.16 -2.24 4.18
N LEU A 71 -10.98 -0.98 3.78
CA LEU A 71 -9.68 -0.34 3.65
C LEU A 71 -9.23 0.30 4.97
N GLY A 72 -10.18 0.88 5.72
CA GLY A 72 -9.85 1.66 6.90
C GLY A 72 -8.99 2.88 6.53
N LEU A 73 -7.94 3.12 7.29
CA LEU A 73 -7.05 4.26 7.08
C LEU A 73 -5.93 3.92 6.07
N PHE A 74 -5.79 4.74 5.03
CA PHE A 74 -4.66 4.69 4.08
C PHE A 74 -3.97 6.06 4.03
N PRO A 75 -3.03 6.34 4.96
CA PRO A 75 -2.31 7.61 5.02
C PRO A 75 -1.30 7.75 3.88
N VAL A 76 -0.77 8.96 3.70
CA VAL A 76 0.32 9.24 2.76
C VAL A 76 1.64 9.28 3.53
N ALA A 77 2.53 8.34 3.26
CA ALA A 77 3.90 8.35 3.79
C ALA A 77 4.72 9.44 3.11
N LYS A 78 5.64 10.07 3.86
CA LYS A 78 6.52 11.10 3.32
C LYS A 78 7.38 10.56 2.18
N TYR A 79 7.65 11.43 1.21
CA TYR A 79 8.54 11.07 0.11
C TYR A 79 9.92 10.65 0.61
N ALA A 80 10.37 9.53 0.07
CA ALA A 80 11.75 9.09 0.14
C ALA A 80 12.12 8.38 -1.17
N ARG A 81 13.40 8.35 -1.50
CA ARG A 81 13.88 7.72 -2.74
C ARG A 81 13.56 6.22 -2.73
N PRO A 82 12.94 5.68 -3.80
CA PRO A 82 12.70 4.24 -3.94
C PRO A 82 13.96 3.38 -3.72
N GLY A 83 13.78 2.21 -3.13
CA GLY A 83 14.87 1.27 -2.86
C GLY A 83 15.83 1.68 -1.73
N THR A 84 15.45 2.62 -0.88
CA THR A 84 16.29 3.08 0.24
C THR A 84 15.67 2.75 1.61
N GLU A 85 16.50 2.68 2.64
CA GLU A 85 16.04 2.59 4.03
C GLU A 85 15.13 3.76 4.43
N ALA A 86 15.34 4.93 3.86
CA ALA A 86 14.50 6.10 4.14
C ALA A 86 13.06 5.86 3.70
N LEU A 87 12.82 5.15 2.57
CA LEU A 87 11.48 4.77 2.16
C LEU A 87 10.88 3.76 3.13
N ALA A 88 11.61 2.74 3.52
CA ALA A 88 11.17 1.75 4.51
C ALA A 88 10.80 2.43 5.84
N LYS A 89 11.63 3.34 6.34
CA LYS A 89 11.38 4.13 7.56
C LYS A 89 10.15 5.04 7.44
N SER A 90 9.84 5.54 6.24
CA SER A 90 8.70 6.43 6.05
C SER A 90 7.34 5.78 6.31
N ILE A 91 7.25 4.45 6.19
CA ILE A 91 6.02 3.70 6.46
C ILE A 91 5.90 3.20 7.90
N GLU A 92 7.01 3.12 8.65
CA GLU A 92 7.02 2.59 10.03
C GLU A 92 5.92 3.17 10.93
N PRO A 93 5.61 4.50 10.90
CA PRO A 93 4.57 5.08 11.73
C PRO A 93 3.17 4.47 11.48
N PHE A 94 2.97 3.88 10.32
CA PHE A 94 1.66 3.38 9.88
C PHE A 94 1.51 1.88 10.02
N VAL A 95 2.62 1.11 10.06
CA VAL A 95 2.59 -0.36 10.00
C VAL A 95 1.70 -0.98 11.08
N LYS A 96 1.72 -0.44 12.30
CA LYS A 96 0.94 -0.99 13.43
C LYS A 96 -0.51 -0.50 13.52
N ILE A 97 -0.87 0.54 12.76
CA ILE A 97 -2.19 1.18 12.89
C ILE A 97 -3.05 1.07 11.63
N CYS A 98 -2.46 0.68 10.50
CA CYS A 98 -3.13 0.55 9.20
C CYS A 98 -2.80 -0.80 8.56
N ASN A 99 -3.44 -1.07 7.42
CA ASN A 99 -3.12 -2.22 6.55
C ASN A 99 -2.56 -1.78 5.19
N GLY A 100 -2.10 -0.55 5.10
CA GLY A 100 -1.45 0.00 3.91
C GLY A 100 -1.26 1.51 4.01
N CYS A 101 -0.51 2.06 3.07
CA CYS A 101 -0.34 3.50 2.90
C CYS A 101 0.04 3.85 1.46
N LEU A 102 -0.22 5.09 1.08
CA LEU A 102 0.32 5.68 -0.13
C LEU A 102 1.76 6.12 0.12
N LEU A 103 2.59 6.02 -0.90
CA LEU A 103 3.98 6.46 -0.89
C LEU A 103 4.06 7.74 -1.74
N ALA A 104 4.31 8.89 -1.14
CA ALA A 104 4.33 10.17 -1.85
C ALA A 104 5.19 10.12 -3.11
N ASN A 105 4.65 10.58 -4.25
CA ASN A 105 5.29 10.57 -5.57
C ASN A 105 5.75 9.19 -6.09
N HIS A 106 5.14 8.08 -5.59
CA HIS A 106 5.59 6.75 -5.93
C HIS A 106 4.41 5.82 -6.28
N GLY A 107 3.66 5.39 -5.30
CA GLY A 107 2.57 4.42 -5.45
C GLY A 107 1.94 4.09 -4.10
N ALA A 108 1.65 2.82 -3.84
CA ALA A 108 1.11 2.38 -2.57
C ALA A 108 1.66 1.01 -2.15
N VAL A 109 1.53 0.73 -0.87
CA VAL A 109 1.83 -0.57 -0.27
C VAL A 109 0.67 -0.99 0.62
N SER A 110 0.28 -2.27 0.53
CA SER A 110 -0.73 -2.91 1.38
C SER A 110 -0.17 -4.18 2.01
N TRP A 111 -0.72 -4.58 3.16
CA TRP A 111 -0.29 -5.78 3.86
C TRP A 111 -1.45 -6.47 4.55
N ALA A 112 -1.40 -7.80 4.62
CA ALA A 112 -2.45 -8.61 5.21
C ALA A 112 -1.93 -10.00 5.64
N LYS A 113 -2.83 -10.80 6.21
CA LYS A 113 -2.57 -12.18 6.64
C LYS A 113 -2.21 -13.15 5.50
N ASP A 114 -2.57 -12.84 4.26
CA ASP A 114 -2.29 -13.65 3.08
C ASP A 114 -2.21 -12.77 1.82
N VAL A 115 -1.67 -13.33 0.73
CA VAL A 115 -1.41 -12.60 -0.53
C VAL A 115 -2.71 -12.13 -1.21
N TYR A 116 -3.78 -12.90 -1.15
CA TYR A 116 -5.06 -12.51 -1.75
C TYR A 116 -5.67 -11.33 -1.00
N SER A 117 -5.66 -11.37 0.34
CA SER A 117 -6.14 -10.27 1.16
C SER A 117 -5.33 -8.99 0.92
N ALA A 118 -4.00 -9.07 0.84
CA ALA A 118 -3.15 -7.91 0.56
C ALA A 118 -3.38 -7.35 -0.86
N TYR A 119 -3.56 -8.23 -1.85
CA TYR A 119 -3.88 -7.86 -3.22
C TYR A 119 -5.25 -7.17 -3.32
N TYR A 120 -6.27 -7.74 -2.69
CA TYR A 120 -7.62 -7.15 -2.71
C TYR A 120 -7.69 -5.77 -2.05
N LEU A 121 -6.91 -5.53 -0.99
CA LEU A 121 -6.78 -4.17 -0.43
C LEU A 121 -6.26 -3.18 -1.49
N MET A 122 -5.25 -3.57 -2.27
CA MET A 122 -4.69 -2.72 -3.33
C MET A 122 -5.68 -2.50 -4.47
N GLU A 123 -6.40 -3.54 -4.89
CA GLU A 123 -7.42 -3.45 -5.95
C GLU A 123 -8.61 -2.57 -5.51
N GLN A 124 -9.10 -2.76 -4.29
CA GLN A 124 -10.17 -1.94 -3.72
C GLN A 124 -9.74 -0.48 -3.58
N LEU A 125 -8.50 -0.22 -3.17
CA LEU A 125 -7.96 1.13 -3.06
C LEU A 125 -7.96 1.84 -4.42
N GLU A 126 -7.51 1.17 -5.49
CA GLU A 126 -7.56 1.73 -6.86
C GLU A 126 -8.99 2.01 -7.31
N PHE A 127 -9.89 1.05 -7.13
CA PHE A 127 -11.31 1.21 -7.45
C PHE A 127 -11.91 2.42 -6.71
N TYR A 128 -11.65 2.52 -5.40
CA TYR A 128 -12.19 3.57 -4.58
C TYR A 128 -11.64 4.96 -4.95
N CYS A 129 -10.32 5.09 -5.13
CA CYS A 129 -9.70 6.33 -5.56
C CYS A 129 -10.25 6.80 -6.91
N LYS A 130 -10.45 5.88 -7.86
CA LYS A 130 -11.04 6.17 -9.17
C LYS A 130 -12.49 6.65 -9.04
N THR A 131 -13.29 5.96 -8.22
CA THR A 131 -14.69 6.33 -7.96
C THR A 131 -14.78 7.70 -7.30
N SER A 132 -13.92 8.00 -6.33
CA SER A 132 -13.88 9.30 -5.62
C SER A 132 -13.62 10.46 -6.60
N ILE A 133 -12.60 10.34 -7.46
CA ILE A 133 -12.31 11.38 -8.48
C ILE A 133 -13.49 11.58 -9.43
N LEU A 134 -14.13 10.49 -9.87
CA LEU A 134 -15.27 10.57 -10.77
C LEU A 134 -16.47 11.24 -10.08
N ALA A 135 -16.76 10.89 -8.84
CA ALA A 135 -17.83 11.51 -8.05
C ALA A 135 -17.61 13.02 -7.89
N GLU A 136 -16.38 13.44 -7.55
CA GLU A 136 -16.02 14.85 -7.42
C GLU A 136 -16.13 15.64 -8.74
N ARG A 137 -15.95 14.98 -9.88
CA ARG A 137 -16.14 15.59 -11.20
C ARG A 137 -17.61 15.71 -11.60
N ILE A 138 -18.46 14.83 -11.09
CA ILE A 138 -19.91 14.83 -11.37
C ILE A 138 -20.62 15.87 -10.49
N GLY A 139 -20.16 16.05 -9.26
CA GLY A 139 -20.74 16.97 -8.31
C GLY A 139 -20.01 16.97 -6.97
N THR A 140 -20.67 17.49 -5.95
CA THR A 140 -20.15 17.44 -4.57
C THR A 140 -20.55 16.10 -3.94
N PRO A 141 -19.59 15.24 -3.55
CA PRO A 141 -19.92 13.96 -2.91
C PRO A 141 -20.65 14.15 -1.59
N ASN A 142 -21.62 13.28 -1.33
CA ASN A 142 -22.24 13.19 -0.02
C ASN A 142 -21.33 12.44 0.94
N ILE A 143 -21.11 13.02 2.11
CA ILE A 143 -20.34 12.39 3.18
C ILE A 143 -21.28 11.53 4.00
N ILE A 144 -20.96 10.24 4.17
CA ILE A 144 -21.67 9.37 5.08
C ILE A 144 -21.33 9.73 6.54
N PRO A 145 -22.32 9.82 7.44
CA PRO A 145 -22.01 10.01 8.84
C PRO A 145 -21.15 8.86 9.35
N VAL A 146 -20.03 9.19 9.97
CA VAL A 146 -19.21 8.19 10.67
C VAL A 146 -20.04 7.69 11.85
N ILE A 147 -20.38 6.42 11.85
CA ILE A 147 -21.13 5.76 12.92
C ILE A 147 -20.12 5.30 13.98
#